data_f5091433fd01b8ddc027efcd753ce063
#
_entry.id   f5091433fd01b8ddc027efcd753ce063
#
_cell.length_a   1.000
_cell.length_b   1.000
_cell.length_c   1.000
_cell.angle_alpha   90.00
_cell.angle_beta   90.00
_cell.angle_gamma   90.00
#
_symmetry.space_group_name_H-M   'P 1'
#
loop_
_entity.id
_entity.type
_entity.pdbx_description
1 polymer ?
#
loop_
_entity_poly.entity_id
_entity_poly.type
_entity_poly.pdbx_seq_one_letter_code
_entity_poly.pdbx_strand_id
1 'polypeptide(L)'
;MSVIGSVLLTNGKALDDLTLSPADFYDLNNGKIYEAMLEMKRDRLPLDVITLSARLPKYASFLHDCMTATPTAVSVAYYASKVIEESTRRKLAQAGTLIQLKAQSDDLPAAMNQAKREIDNLIDRNQASKPSYVSEELIPYLDEIDKPKDYPLSPWPSLNEILAGFRPGALYIIGARPGIGKTIVGLQIAWELSKQGPVSFHSLEMGKSELYNRIISMEAEVYIGNIEKGTLKDIDWDKIARAKEKITSHQLAIHDKSGQNLMQIRALANSVKGNGKLRAIVVDYLGLIQDTEKGRKRYEMITDISIGLKNLARDLDVPVIALAQLNRGPEQRKDARPDLADLRDSGGIEQDADAVILLHRESIAEDQFEWQKSWMIMKVAKNRQGGLGEVGLKFEGHLSRVVEG
;
A
#
# COMPACT_ATOMS: atom_id res chain seq x y z
N MET A 1 12.25 33.65 -19.39
CA MET A 1 13.50 34.36 -19.78
C MET A 1 14.69 33.84 -18.97
N SER A 2 14.73 33.93 -17.62
CA SER A 2 15.91 33.60 -16.82
C SER A 2 16.42 32.16 -16.95
N VAL A 3 15.54 31.17 -17.15
CA VAL A 3 15.96 29.77 -17.42
C VAL A 3 16.70 29.69 -18.77
N ILE A 4 16.11 30.25 -19.81
CA ILE A 4 16.71 30.27 -21.17
C ILE A 4 18.06 30.99 -21.12
N GLY A 5 18.11 32.17 -20.49
CA GLY A 5 19.34 32.94 -20.33
C GLY A 5 20.43 32.18 -19.57
N SER A 6 20.08 31.48 -18.48
CA SER A 6 21.02 30.66 -17.72
C SER A 6 21.60 29.51 -18.56
N VAL A 7 20.76 28.85 -19.39
CA VAL A 7 21.21 27.81 -20.32
C VAL A 7 22.21 28.35 -21.34
N LEU A 8 21.91 29.50 -21.90
CA LEU A 8 22.80 30.16 -22.87
C LEU A 8 24.13 30.60 -22.21
N LEU A 9 24.08 31.22 -21.04
CA LEU A 9 25.27 31.65 -20.29
C LEU A 9 26.21 30.48 -19.92
N THR A 10 25.70 29.28 -19.82
CA THR A 10 26.47 28.06 -19.49
C THR A 10 26.81 27.22 -20.72
N ASN A 11 26.53 27.71 -21.92
CA ASN A 11 26.69 26.97 -23.18
C ASN A 11 26.03 25.57 -23.07
N GLY A 12 24.81 25.54 -22.54
CA GLY A 12 23.97 24.33 -22.45
C GLY A 12 24.23 23.44 -21.25
N LYS A 13 25.28 23.65 -20.44
CA LYS A 13 25.58 22.80 -19.27
C LYS A 13 24.42 22.76 -18.24
N ALA A 14 23.77 23.92 -18.06
CA ALA A 14 22.64 23.98 -17.10
C ALA A 14 21.46 23.07 -17.48
N LEU A 15 21.33 22.61 -18.73
CA LEU A 15 20.28 21.65 -19.12
C LEU A 15 20.43 20.28 -18.47
N ASP A 16 21.64 19.91 -17.98
CA ASP A 16 21.86 18.62 -17.33
C ASP A 16 21.13 18.54 -15.98
N ASP A 17 20.97 19.69 -15.34
CA ASP A 17 20.35 19.79 -14.00
C ASP A 17 18.86 20.16 -14.05
N LEU A 18 18.27 20.33 -15.23
CA LEU A 18 16.89 20.77 -15.39
C LEU A 18 15.95 19.62 -15.77
N THR A 19 14.85 19.51 -15.03
CA THR A 19 13.76 18.53 -15.28
C THR A 19 12.55 19.16 -15.99
N LEU A 20 12.71 20.36 -16.56
CA LEU A 20 11.65 21.07 -17.27
C LEU A 20 11.30 20.41 -18.61
N SER A 21 10.03 20.46 -18.96
CA SER A 21 9.54 20.18 -20.31
C SER A 21 9.14 21.45 -21.03
N PRO A 22 9.14 21.49 -22.38
CA PRO A 22 8.67 22.64 -23.17
C PRO A 22 7.25 23.09 -22.77
N ALA A 23 6.39 22.16 -22.39
CA ALA A 23 5.01 22.41 -21.96
C ALA A 23 4.88 23.09 -20.58
N ASP A 24 5.98 23.19 -19.82
CA ASP A 24 5.95 23.85 -18.52
C ASP A 24 6.03 25.36 -18.61
N PHE A 25 6.46 25.88 -19.76
CA PHE A 25 6.50 27.33 -20.00
C PHE A 25 5.10 27.88 -20.29
N TYR A 26 4.78 29.02 -19.67
CA TYR A 26 3.52 29.73 -19.95
C TYR A 26 3.51 30.33 -21.37
N ASP A 27 4.60 30.96 -21.74
CA ASP A 27 4.78 31.50 -23.08
C ASP A 27 5.22 30.40 -24.04
N LEU A 28 4.41 30.14 -25.05
CA LEU A 28 4.67 29.13 -26.08
C LEU A 28 6.00 29.36 -26.83
N ASN A 29 6.47 30.61 -26.94
CA ASN A 29 7.75 30.91 -27.55
C ASN A 29 8.91 30.41 -26.69
N ASN A 30 8.82 30.61 -25.36
CA ASN A 30 9.79 30.06 -24.42
C ASN A 30 9.83 28.53 -24.48
N GLY A 31 8.66 27.88 -24.60
CA GLY A 31 8.55 26.44 -24.78
C GLY A 31 9.26 25.95 -26.04
N LYS A 32 9.01 26.61 -27.20
CA LYS A 32 9.66 26.27 -28.47
C LYS A 32 11.18 26.50 -28.45
N ILE A 33 11.64 27.56 -27.81
CA ILE A 33 13.07 27.82 -27.65
C ILE A 33 13.70 26.73 -26.81
N TYR A 34 13.06 26.36 -25.69
CA TYR A 34 13.55 25.31 -24.80
C TYR A 34 13.56 23.93 -25.49
N GLU A 35 12.56 23.63 -26.31
CA GLU A 35 12.51 22.43 -27.15
C GLU A 35 13.69 22.35 -28.10
N ALA A 36 13.97 23.44 -28.83
CA ALA A 36 15.14 23.52 -29.72
C ALA A 36 16.47 23.35 -28.97
N MET A 37 16.59 23.89 -27.75
CA MET A 37 17.76 23.66 -26.89
C MET A 37 17.94 22.19 -26.53
N LEU A 38 16.85 21.47 -26.16
CA LEU A 38 16.87 20.03 -25.87
C LEU A 38 17.26 19.20 -27.10
N GLU A 39 16.73 19.58 -28.31
CA GLU A 39 17.09 18.93 -29.55
C GLU A 39 18.58 19.13 -29.88
N MET A 40 19.09 20.37 -29.81
CA MET A 40 20.51 20.65 -30.04
C MET A 40 21.43 19.87 -29.12
N LYS A 41 21.04 19.75 -27.83
CA LYS A 41 21.77 18.95 -26.85
C LYS A 41 21.76 17.45 -27.20
N ARG A 42 20.60 16.90 -27.57
CA ARG A 42 20.47 15.51 -28.03
C ARG A 42 21.35 15.23 -29.25
N ASP A 43 21.38 16.19 -30.19
CA ASP A 43 22.15 16.11 -31.44
C ASP A 43 23.64 16.48 -31.23
N ARG A 44 24.06 16.76 -30.00
CA ARG A 44 25.43 17.15 -29.59
C ARG A 44 25.94 18.39 -30.33
N LEU A 45 25.04 19.29 -30.67
CA LEU A 45 25.40 20.58 -31.32
C LEU A 45 25.82 21.60 -30.25
N PRO A 46 26.72 22.53 -30.57
CA PRO A 46 27.07 23.65 -29.69
C PRO A 46 25.81 24.46 -29.33
N LEU A 47 25.60 24.68 -28.02
CA LEU A 47 24.41 25.41 -27.56
C LEU A 47 24.83 26.77 -27.00
N ASP A 48 25.06 27.69 -27.91
CA ASP A 48 25.33 29.11 -27.65
C ASP A 48 24.29 30.01 -28.36
N VAL A 49 24.32 31.31 -28.05
CA VAL A 49 23.35 32.26 -28.60
C VAL A 49 23.44 32.36 -30.12
N ILE A 50 24.65 32.24 -30.71
CA ILE A 50 24.85 32.39 -32.15
C ILE A 50 24.23 31.18 -32.87
N THR A 51 24.58 29.98 -32.44
CA THR A 51 24.11 28.73 -33.04
C THR A 51 22.59 28.57 -32.90
N LEU A 52 22.04 28.90 -31.71
CA LEU A 52 20.59 28.86 -31.48
C LEU A 52 19.85 29.95 -32.28
N SER A 53 20.43 31.17 -32.44
CA SER A 53 19.85 32.22 -33.26
C SER A 53 19.84 31.86 -34.74
N ALA A 54 20.87 31.18 -35.24
CA ALA A 54 20.90 30.65 -36.60
C ALA A 54 19.79 29.62 -36.85
N ARG A 55 19.49 28.76 -35.85
CA ARG A 55 18.41 27.76 -35.92
C ARG A 55 17.02 28.41 -35.77
N LEU A 56 16.92 29.45 -34.97
CA LEU A 56 15.68 30.17 -34.65
C LEU A 56 15.79 31.67 -34.94
N PRO A 57 15.93 32.11 -36.21
CA PRO A 57 16.20 33.51 -36.55
C PRO A 57 15.14 34.48 -36.03
N LYS A 58 13.88 34.03 -35.97
CA LYS A 58 12.76 34.80 -35.45
C LYS A 58 12.93 35.23 -34.00
N TYR A 59 13.71 34.49 -33.21
CA TYR A 59 13.88 34.73 -31.77
C TYR A 59 15.26 35.31 -31.40
N ALA A 60 16.10 35.69 -32.40
CA ALA A 60 17.48 36.15 -32.15
C ALA A 60 17.57 37.32 -31.15
N SER A 61 16.74 38.35 -31.32
CA SER A 61 16.68 39.49 -30.39
C SER A 61 16.25 39.04 -28.99
N PHE A 62 15.22 38.22 -28.94
CA PHE A 62 14.69 37.68 -27.64
C PHE A 62 15.72 36.83 -26.89
N LEU A 63 16.54 36.05 -27.60
CA LEU A 63 17.61 35.27 -27.00
C LEU A 63 18.69 36.16 -26.37
N HIS A 64 19.02 37.26 -27.03
CA HIS A 64 19.94 38.27 -26.50
C HIS A 64 19.36 38.94 -25.24
N ASP A 65 18.07 39.28 -25.26
CA ASP A 65 17.36 39.85 -24.11
C ASP A 65 17.34 38.88 -22.92
N CYS A 66 17.16 37.57 -23.19
CA CYS A 66 17.22 36.53 -22.14
C CYS A 66 18.58 36.47 -21.45
N MET A 67 19.68 36.57 -22.21
CA MET A 67 21.03 36.59 -21.64
C MET A 67 21.27 37.86 -20.82
N THR A 68 20.89 39.02 -21.36
CA THR A 68 21.08 40.33 -20.69
C THR A 68 20.25 40.43 -19.40
N ALA A 69 19.03 39.89 -19.41
CA ALA A 69 18.14 39.88 -18.24
C ALA A 69 18.52 38.85 -17.16
N THR A 70 19.52 37.97 -17.42
CA THR A 70 19.92 36.92 -16.51
C THR A 70 21.28 37.26 -15.88
N PRO A 71 21.32 37.75 -14.60
CA PRO A 71 22.55 38.20 -13.98
C PRO A 71 23.57 37.07 -13.74
N THR A 72 23.09 35.86 -13.49
CA THR A 72 23.92 34.69 -13.21
C THR A 72 23.20 33.41 -13.54
N ALA A 73 23.95 32.41 -14.00
CA ALA A 73 23.42 31.06 -14.21
C ALA A 73 23.35 30.21 -12.93
N VAL A 74 23.94 30.63 -11.82
CA VAL A 74 23.99 29.88 -10.53
C VAL A 74 22.58 29.60 -10.00
N SER A 75 21.63 30.49 -10.24
CA SER A 75 20.26 30.38 -9.74
C SER A 75 19.30 29.64 -10.69
N VAL A 76 19.81 28.92 -11.69
CA VAL A 76 18.95 28.27 -12.71
C VAL A 76 17.97 27.27 -12.08
N ALA A 77 18.38 26.52 -11.06
CA ALA A 77 17.52 25.58 -10.35
C ALA A 77 16.33 26.30 -9.66
N TYR A 78 16.58 27.48 -9.08
CA TYR A 78 15.53 28.31 -8.50
C TYR A 78 14.55 28.82 -9.57
N TYR A 79 15.04 29.32 -10.70
CA TYR A 79 14.17 29.77 -11.78
C TYR A 79 13.35 28.61 -12.36
N ALA A 80 13.95 27.43 -12.51
CA ALA A 80 13.28 26.23 -12.96
C ALA A 80 12.17 25.79 -11.99
N SER A 81 12.45 25.80 -10.67
CA SER A 81 11.45 25.46 -9.67
C SER A 81 10.22 26.37 -9.71
N LYS A 82 10.42 27.67 -9.98
CA LYS A 82 9.31 28.61 -10.16
C LYS A 82 8.49 28.33 -11.42
N VAL A 83 9.15 27.95 -12.53
CA VAL A 83 8.44 27.53 -13.76
C VAL A 83 7.60 26.29 -13.49
N ILE A 84 8.16 25.29 -12.78
CA ILE A 84 7.44 24.06 -12.40
C ILE A 84 6.24 24.39 -11.49
N GLU A 85 6.43 25.23 -10.47
CA GLU A 85 5.36 25.64 -9.57
C GLU A 85 4.19 26.25 -10.33
N GLU A 86 4.45 27.21 -11.19
CA GLU A 86 3.41 27.88 -11.98
C GLU A 86 2.80 26.96 -13.05
N SER A 87 3.59 26.05 -13.63
CA SER A 87 3.07 24.99 -14.53
C SER A 87 2.09 24.09 -13.78
N THR A 88 2.45 23.66 -12.56
CA THR A 88 1.61 22.82 -11.72
C THR A 88 0.30 23.52 -11.35
N ARG A 89 0.35 24.82 -10.98
CA ARG A 89 -0.87 25.61 -10.70
C ARG A 89 -1.81 25.65 -11.91
N ARG A 90 -1.27 25.87 -13.11
CA ARG A 90 -2.08 25.89 -14.35
C ARG A 90 -2.70 24.52 -14.63
N LYS A 91 -1.91 23.46 -14.53
CA LYS A 91 -2.38 22.09 -14.77
C LYS A 91 -3.45 21.69 -13.74
N LEU A 92 -3.28 22.09 -12.48
CA LEU A 92 -4.29 21.87 -11.43
C LEU A 92 -5.59 22.60 -11.75
N ALA A 93 -5.53 23.84 -12.22
CA ALA A 93 -6.71 24.58 -12.64
C ALA A 93 -7.40 23.92 -13.86
N GLN A 94 -6.63 23.44 -14.83
CA GLN A 94 -7.15 22.69 -15.99
C GLN A 94 -7.81 21.37 -15.57
N ALA A 95 -7.17 20.62 -14.68
CA ALA A 95 -7.74 19.40 -14.11
C ALA A 95 -9.05 19.70 -13.37
N GLY A 96 -9.11 20.78 -12.59
CA GLY A 96 -10.34 21.23 -11.93
C GLY A 96 -11.48 21.49 -12.91
N THR A 97 -11.19 22.18 -14.03
CA THR A 97 -12.17 22.42 -15.10
C THR A 97 -12.64 21.11 -15.74
N LEU A 98 -11.71 20.20 -16.02
CA LEU A 98 -12.04 18.89 -16.59
C LEU A 98 -12.90 18.07 -15.64
N ILE A 99 -12.57 18.06 -14.34
CA ILE A 99 -13.35 17.40 -13.30
C ILE A 99 -14.77 17.98 -13.24
N GLN A 100 -14.91 19.31 -13.29
CA GLN A 100 -16.21 20.00 -13.30
C GLN A 100 -17.07 19.59 -14.50
N LEU A 101 -16.46 19.51 -15.71
CA LEU A 101 -17.17 19.07 -16.92
C LEU A 101 -17.59 17.60 -16.81
N LYS A 102 -16.72 16.75 -16.29
CA LYS A 102 -16.98 15.30 -16.15
C LYS A 102 -17.98 14.99 -15.05
N ALA A 103 -18.10 15.82 -14.02
CA ALA A 103 -19.13 15.67 -12.99
C ALA A 103 -20.56 15.80 -13.52
N GLN A 104 -20.74 16.34 -14.74
CA GLN A 104 -22.03 16.42 -15.44
C GLN A 104 -22.32 15.17 -16.30
N SER A 105 -21.43 14.17 -16.33
CA SER A 105 -21.59 12.92 -17.08
C SER A 105 -22.51 11.97 -16.37
N ASP A 106 -23.28 11.19 -17.11
CA ASP A 106 -24.17 10.14 -16.59
C ASP A 106 -23.38 8.94 -16.00
N ASP A 107 -22.10 8.76 -16.37
CA ASP A 107 -21.19 7.74 -15.82
C ASP A 107 -20.30 8.32 -14.73
N LEU A 108 -20.84 8.47 -13.53
CA LEU A 108 -20.14 9.00 -12.37
C LEU A 108 -18.88 8.19 -11.96
N PRO A 109 -18.90 6.83 -11.94
CA PRO A 109 -17.70 6.04 -11.66
C PRO A 109 -16.54 6.29 -12.63
N ALA A 110 -16.80 6.37 -13.94
CA ALA A 110 -15.78 6.67 -14.94
C ALA A 110 -15.24 8.10 -14.78
N ALA A 111 -16.12 9.06 -14.49
CA ALA A 111 -15.74 10.45 -14.23
C ALA A 111 -14.82 10.57 -13.01
N MET A 112 -15.10 9.86 -11.91
CA MET A 112 -14.27 9.81 -10.70
C MET A 112 -12.91 9.18 -10.96
N ASN A 113 -12.85 8.08 -11.73
CA ASN A 113 -11.59 7.44 -12.10
C ASN A 113 -10.71 8.35 -12.95
N GLN A 114 -11.30 9.08 -13.89
CA GLN A 114 -10.56 10.03 -14.72
C GLN A 114 -10.05 11.21 -13.89
N ALA A 115 -10.89 11.78 -13.02
CA ALA A 115 -10.49 12.85 -12.11
C ALA A 115 -9.28 12.45 -11.25
N LYS A 116 -9.31 11.23 -10.73
CA LYS A 116 -8.19 10.68 -9.95
C LYS A 116 -6.92 10.58 -10.78
N ARG A 117 -6.99 10.01 -12.01
CA ARG A 117 -5.82 9.91 -12.91
C ARG A 117 -5.17 11.27 -13.19
N GLU A 118 -5.98 12.31 -13.40
CA GLU A 118 -5.47 13.66 -13.64
C GLU A 118 -4.73 14.22 -12.42
N ILE A 119 -5.24 13.99 -11.23
CA ILE A 119 -4.60 14.42 -9.97
C ILE A 119 -3.33 13.60 -9.70
N ASP A 120 -3.37 12.28 -9.85
CA ASP A 120 -2.22 11.39 -9.65
C ASP A 120 -1.07 11.77 -10.62
N ASN A 121 -1.37 12.04 -11.89
CA ASN A 121 -0.38 12.52 -12.87
C ASN A 121 0.30 13.83 -12.47
N LEU A 122 -0.40 14.72 -11.75
CA LEU A 122 0.18 15.98 -11.26
C LEU A 122 1.09 15.75 -10.05
N ILE A 123 0.72 14.80 -9.18
CA ILE A 123 1.50 14.42 -8.00
C ILE A 123 2.79 13.74 -8.42
N ASP A 124 2.72 12.75 -9.31
CA ASP A 124 3.88 11.98 -9.78
C ASP A 124 4.94 12.87 -10.45
N ARG A 125 4.52 13.86 -11.22
CA ARG A 125 5.45 14.83 -11.82
C ARG A 125 6.17 15.72 -10.80
N ASN A 126 5.50 16.06 -9.71
CA ASN A 126 6.11 16.87 -8.65
C ASN A 126 7.01 16.03 -7.73
N GLN A 127 6.78 14.73 -7.68
CA GLN A 127 7.55 13.75 -6.90
C GLN A 127 8.60 13.01 -7.75
N ALA A 128 8.83 13.41 -9.01
CA ALA A 128 9.98 12.93 -9.77
C ALA A 128 11.25 13.27 -8.95
N SER A 129 11.52 12.44 -7.96
CA SER A 129 12.70 12.49 -7.11
C SER A 129 13.90 12.47 -8.05
N LYS A 130 14.81 13.42 -7.90
CA LYS A 130 16.13 13.31 -8.50
C LYS A 130 16.67 11.94 -8.11
N PRO A 131 17.27 11.18 -9.04
CA PRO A 131 17.96 9.97 -8.64
C PRO A 131 18.97 10.35 -7.55
N SER A 132 18.80 9.79 -6.37
CA SER A 132 19.74 9.99 -5.30
C SER A 132 20.90 9.00 -5.48
N TYR A 133 22.11 9.49 -5.31
CA TYR A 133 23.30 8.63 -5.37
C TYR A 133 23.52 7.98 -4.01
N VAL A 134 23.94 6.71 -4.01
CA VAL A 134 24.31 5.97 -2.77
C VAL A 134 25.29 6.77 -1.91
N SER A 135 26.21 7.51 -2.56
CA SER A 135 27.19 8.38 -1.87
C SER A 135 26.57 9.51 -1.06
N GLU A 136 25.35 9.95 -1.41
CA GLU A 136 24.65 11.04 -0.72
C GLU A 136 23.78 10.54 0.43
N GLU A 137 23.22 9.32 0.28
CA GLU A 137 22.27 8.76 1.24
C GLU A 137 22.87 7.76 2.23
N LEU A 138 24.01 7.16 1.88
CA LEU A 138 24.61 6.10 2.70
C LEU A 138 24.98 6.57 4.11
N ILE A 139 25.59 7.76 4.24
CA ILE A 139 26.04 8.27 5.54
C ILE A 139 24.84 8.54 6.47
N PRO A 140 23.79 9.29 6.07
CA PRO A 140 22.58 9.43 6.88
C PRO A 140 21.92 8.09 7.21
N TYR A 141 21.95 7.13 6.29
CA TYR A 141 21.39 5.80 6.52
C TYR A 141 22.18 5.00 7.57
N LEU A 142 23.51 5.09 7.59
CA LEU A 142 24.33 4.44 8.59
C LEU A 142 24.03 4.93 10.02
N ASP A 143 23.68 6.21 10.19
CA ASP A 143 23.24 6.77 11.47
C ASP A 143 21.90 6.21 11.95
N GLU A 144 21.13 5.60 11.04
CA GLU A 144 19.84 4.99 11.34
C GLU A 144 19.88 3.47 11.49
N ILE A 145 20.96 2.82 11.06
CA ILE A 145 21.03 1.35 11.00
C ILE A 145 21.02 0.71 12.40
N ASP A 146 21.59 1.39 13.39
CA ASP A 146 21.66 0.94 14.78
C ASP A 146 20.39 1.24 15.59
N LYS A 147 19.45 2.01 15.04
CA LYS A 147 18.20 2.31 15.74
C LYS A 147 17.28 1.08 15.72
N PRO A 148 16.71 0.70 16.88
CA PRO A 148 15.74 -0.38 16.94
C PRO A 148 14.59 -0.14 15.96
N LYS A 149 14.24 -1.15 15.17
CA LYS A 149 13.12 -1.06 14.24
C LYS A 149 11.82 -1.35 15.00
N ASP A 150 10.92 -0.35 15.05
CA ASP A 150 9.59 -0.48 15.66
C ASP A 150 8.62 -1.13 14.65
N TYR A 151 8.80 -2.43 14.39
CA TYR A 151 7.85 -3.19 13.58
C TYR A 151 6.72 -3.73 14.43
N PRO A 152 5.46 -3.58 14.00
CA PRO A 152 4.32 -4.20 14.67
C PRO A 152 4.51 -5.72 14.79
N LEU A 153 4.29 -6.28 15.99
CA LEU A 153 4.50 -7.69 16.27
C LEU A 153 3.17 -8.45 16.24
N SER A 154 3.20 -9.71 15.83
CA SER A 154 2.06 -10.63 16.02
C SER A 154 1.85 -10.94 17.50
N PRO A 155 0.67 -11.47 17.89
CA PRO A 155 0.44 -11.89 19.28
C PRO A 155 1.26 -13.13 19.68
N TRP A 156 1.99 -13.75 18.73
CA TRP A 156 2.74 -14.99 18.96
C TRP A 156 4.25 -14.73 18.86
N PRO A 157 4.98 -14.78 19.99
CA PRO A 157 6.43 -14.63 20.02
C PRO A 157 7.17 -15.58 19.07
N SER A 158 6.77 -16.85 19.03
CA SER A 158 7.38 -17.86 18.15
C SER A 158 7.27 -17.49 16.66
N LEU A 159 6.16 -16.89 16.22
CA LEU A 159 6.02 -16.38 14.85
C LEU A 159 6.88 -15.14 14.61
N ASN A 160 7.03 -14.30 15.63
CA ASN A 160 7.84 -13.08 15.54
C ASN A 160 9.34 -13.40 15.42
N GLU A 161 9.83 -14.51 15.98
CA GLU A 161 11.21 -14.97 15.79
C GLU A 161 11.52 -15.25 14.31
N ILE A 162 10.52 -15.72 13.52
CA ILE A 162 10.70 -16.01 12.09
C ILE A 162 10.48 -14.74 11.24
N LEU A 163 9.43 -13.95 11.57
CA LEU A 163 9.03 -12.79 10.75
C LEU A 163 9.79 -11.50 11.09
N ALA A 164 10.33 -11.40 12.31
CA ALA A 164 10.86 -10.15 12.89
C ALA A 164 9.84 -8.99 12.88
N GLY A 165 8.54 -9.31 12.95
CA GLY A 165 7.43 -8.37 12.90
C GLY A 165 6.91 -8.04 11.49
N PHE A 166 5.86 -7.22 11.44
CA PHE A 166 5.23 -6.78 10.20
C PHE A 166 5.85 -5.46 9.72
N ARG A 167 6.64 -5.52 8.65
CA ARG A 167 7.38 -4.35 8.14
C ARG A 167 6.48 -3.40 7.38
N PRO A 168 6.60 -2.09 7.57
CA PRO A 168 5.95 -1.09 6.72
C PRO A 168 6.31 -1.29 5.24
N GLY A 169 5.38 -1.01 4.35
CA GLY A 169 5.55 -1.19 2.91
C GLY A 169 5.55 -2.64 2.42
N ALA A 170 5.33 -3.62 3.31
CA ALA A 170 5.32 -5.04 2.96
C ALA A 170 3.89 -5.61 2.86
N LEU A 171 3.73 -6.57 1.94
CA LEU A 171 2.51 -7.36 1.77
C LEU A 171 2.69 -8.76 2.36
N TYR A 172 1.87 -9.08 3.34
CA TYR A 172 1.79 -10.39 3.99
C TYR A 172 0.53 -11.11 3.52
N ILE A 173 0.68 -12.35 3.10
CA ILE A 173 -0.44 -13.21 2.72
C ILE A 173 -0.61 -14.31 3.76
N ILE A 174 -1.83 -14.45 4.29
CA ILE A 174 -2.19 -15.57 5.17
C ILE A 174 -3.14 -16.47 4.41
N GLY A 175 -2.62 -17.59 3.94
CA GLY A 175 -3.35 -18.58 3.14
C GLY A 175 -3.91 -19.69 4.01
N ALA A 176 -5.20 -20.02 3.85
CA ALA A 176 -5.83 -21.14 4.54
C ALA A 176 -6.94 -21.78 3.69
N ARG A 177 -7.22 -23.07 3.94
CA ARG A 177 -8.46 -23.69 3.46
C ARG A 177 -9.68 -23.17 4.22
N PRO A 178 -10.88 -23.28 3.65
CA PRO A 178 -12.12 -22.95 4.38
C PRO A 178 -12.20 -23.68 5.72
N GLY A 179 -12.67 -22.99 6.77
CA GLY A 179 -12.91 -23.58 8.09
C GLY A 179 -11.67 -23.79 8.96
N ILE A 180 -10.45 -23.52 8.48
CA ILE A 180 -9.21 -23.66 9.26
C ILE A 180 -9.08 -22.62 10.38
N GLY A 181 -9.68 -21.43 10.22
CA GLY A 181 -9.57 -20.34 11.20
C GLY A 181 -8.83 -19.11 10.70
N LYS A 182 -8.77 -18.92 9.37
CA LYS A 182 -8.12 -17.77 8.70
C LYS A 182 -8.53 -16.44 9.31
N THR A 183 -9.84 -16.18 9.41
CA THR A 183 -10.42 -14.95 9.98
C THR A 183 -10.04 -14.77 11.45
N ILE A 184 -9.99 -15.85 12.24
CA ILE A 184 -9.56 -15.80 13.65
C ILE A 184 -8.12 -15.30 13.74
N VAL A 185 -7.22 -15.87 12.94
CA VAL A 185 -5.80 -15.46 12.89
C VAL A 185 -5.66 -14.00 12.44
N GLY A 186 -6.33 -13.63 11.35
CA GLY A 186 -6.28 -12.25 10.84
C GLY A 186 -6.85 -11.22 11.82
N LEU A 187 -7.97 -11.55 12.47
CA LEU A 187 -8.58 -10.70 13.49
C LEU A 187 -7.68 -10.56 14.72
N GLN A 188 -7.07 -11.65 15.17
CA GLN A 188 -6.20 -11.65 16.35
C GLN A 188 -4.92 -10.86 16.10
N ILE A 189 -4.34 -10.92 14.91
CA ILE A 189 -3.23 -10.05 14.51
C ILE A 189 -3.68 -8.59 14.51
N ALA A 190 -4.79 -8.26 13.84
CA ALA A 190 -5.31 -6.89 13.79
C ALA A 190 -5.59 -6.35 15.20
N TRP A 191 -6.13 -7.19 16.06
CA TRP A 191 -6.42 -6.88 17.45
C TRP A 191 -5.14 -6.54 18.23
N GLU A 192 -4.10 -7.36 18.13
CA GLU A 192 -2.82 -7.10 18.79
C GLU A 192 -2.19 -5.80 18.32
N LEU A 193 -2.16 -5.58 17.00
CA LEU A 193 -1.58 -4.37 16.42
C LEU A 193 -2.36 -3.11 16.82
N SER A 194 -3.66 -3.22 17.08
CA SER A 194 -4.51 -2.09 17.45
C SER A 194 -4.26 -1.56 18.88
N LYS A 195 -3.47 -2.24 19.69
CA LYS A 195 -2.95 -1.73 20.97
C LYS A 195 -1.94 -0.59 20.78
N GLN A 196 -1.23 -0.62 19.67
CA GLN A 196 -0.14 0.32 19.39
C GLN A 196 -0.55 1.51 18.51
N GLY A 197 -1.80 1.53 18.04
CA GLY A 197 -2.36 2.60 17.22
C GLY A 197 -3.41 2.12 16.23
N PRO A 198 -3.92 2.99 15.36
CA PRO A 198 -5.02 2.68 14.46
C PRO A 198 -4.72 1.51 13.52
N VAL A 199 -5.66 0.57 13.40
CA VAL A 199 -5.64 -0.53 12.43
C VAL A 199 -6.93 -0.51 11.63
N SER A 200 -6.84 -0.65 10.30
CA SER A 200 -7.98 -0.74 9.39
C SER A 200 -8.24 -2.19 9.01
N PHE A 201 -9.36 -2.75 9.45
CA PHE A 201 -9.78 -4.13 9.15
C PHE A 201 -10.94 -4.13 8.15
N HIS A 202 -10.70 -4.66 6.96
CA HIS A 202 -11.70 -4.79 5.89
C HIS A 202 -12.25 -6.20 5.86
N SER A 203 -13.44 -6.38 6.42
CA SER A 203 -14.17 -7.65 6.38
C SER A 203 -15.09 -7.65 5.17
N LEU A 204 -14.74 -8.45 4.18
CA LEU A 204 -15.54 -8.57 2.95
C LEU A 204 -16.46 -9.79 2.98
N GLU A 205 -16.24 -10.70 3.93
CA GLU A 205 -16.98 -11.97 4.10
C GLU A 205 -17.95 -11.90 5.28
N MET A 206 -17.53 -11.33 6.41
CA MET A 206 -18.28 -11.36 7.67
C MET A 206 -18.74 -9.98 8.09
N GLY A 207 -19.93 -9.91 8.72
CA GLY A 207 -20.47 -8.68 9.28
C GLY A 207 -19.78 -8.27 10.60
N LYS A 208 -19.88 -6.98 10.95
CA LYS A 208 -19.31 -6.43 12.20
C LYS A 208 -19.75 -7.17 13.45
N SER A 209 -21.03 -7.54 13.53
CA SER A 209 -21.58 -8.22 14.71
C SER A 209 -20.87 -9.55 14.97
N GLU A 210 -20.57 -10.32 13.92
CA GLU A 210 -19.86 -11.58 14.04
C GLU A 210 -18.42 -11.36 14.53
N LEU A 211 -17.75 -10.33 14.03
CA LEU A 211 -16.40 -9.96 14.48
C LEU A 211 -16.38 -9.47 15.92
N TYR A 212 -17.39 -8.69 16.34
CA TYR A 212 -17.53 -8.27 17.73
C TYR A 212 -17.76 -9.46 18.66
N ASN A 213 -18.57 -10.44 18.27
CA ASN A 213 -18.78 -11.66 19.04
C ASN A 213 -17.45 -12.42 19.23
N ARG A 214 -16.60 -12.49 18.19
CA ARG A 214 -15.27 -13.11 18.26
C ARG A 214 -14.32 -12.35 19.18
N ILE A 215 -14.30 -11.02 19.11
CA ILE A 215 -13.46 -10.17 19.97
C ILE A 215 -13.90 -10.34 21.45
N ILE A 216 -15.20 -10.29 21.71
CA ILE A 216 -15.74 -10.48 23.06
C ILE A 216 -15.40 -11.88 23.57
N SER A 217 -15.61 -12.91 22.75
CA SER A 217 -15.28 -14.30 23.11
C SER A 217 -13.81 -14.47 23.48
N MET A 218 -12.92 -13.89 22.66
CA MET A 218 -11.47 -13.95 22.83
C MET A 218 -11.01 -13.23 24.11
N GLU A 219 -11.48 -12.00 24.32
CA GLU A 219 -11.01 -11.16 25.42
C GLU A 219 -11.66 -11.46 26.76
N ALA A 220 -12.94 -11.79 26.77
CA ALA A 220 -13.67 -12.13 27.97
C ALA A 220 -13.59 -13.63 28.34
N GLU A 221 -13.00 -14.47 27.49
CA GLU A 221 -12.98 -15.94 27.65
C GLU A 221 -14.39 -16.52 27.88
N VAL A 222 -15.32 -16.08 27.03
CA VAL A 222 -16.69 -16.54 26.98
C VAL A 222 -16.90 -17.40 25.73
N TYR A 223 -17.54 -18.56 25.90
CA TYR A 223 -17.82 -19.47 24.80
C TYR A 223 -18.59 -18.76 23.68
N ILE A 224 -18.03 -18.75 22.46
CA ILE A 224 -18.59 -18.02 21.30
C ILE A 224 -20.05 -18.43 21.02
N GLY A 225 -20.37 -19.73 21.16
CA GLY A 225 -21.73 -20.24 20.96
C GLY A 225 -22.77 -19.70 21.95
N ASN A 226 -22.37 -19.30 23.17
CA ASN A 226 -23.29 -18.64 24.12
C ASN A 226 -23.58 -17.20 23.67
N ILE A 227 -22.57 -16.49 23.13
CA ILE A 227 -22.73 -15.14 22.63
C ILE A 227 -23.66 -15.14 21.40
N GLU A 228 -23.38 -16.03 20.42
CA GLU A 228 -24.14 -16.13 19.17
C GLU A 228 -25.61 -16.53 19.39
N LYS A 229 -25.86 -17.40 20.38
CA LYS A 229 -27.23 -17.87 20.71
C LYS A 229 -27.98 -16.96 21.70
N GLY A 230 -27.29 -15.98 22.29
CA GLY A 230 -27.88 -15.12 23.34
C GLY A 230 -28.19 -15.90 24.64
N THR A 231 -27.42 -16.94 24.95
CA THR A 231 -27.59 -17.78 26.13
C THR A 231 -26.55 -17.51 27.21
N LEU A 232 -26.15 -16.25 27.35
CA LEU A 232 -25.20 -15.78 28.35
C LEU A 232 -25.77 -15.90 29.77
N LYS A 233 -24.92 -16.38 30.69
CA LYS A 233 -25.22 -16.46 32.12
C LYS A 233 -24.64 -15.22 32.83
N ASP A 234 -25.04 -15.00 34.10
CA ASP A 234 -24.52 -13.88 34.88
C ASP A 234 -22.99 -13.87 34.96
N ILE A 235 -22.38 -15.04 35.11
CA ILE A 235 -20.91 -15.18 35.12
C ILE A 235 -20.26 -14.76 33.78
N ASP A 236 -20.94 -14.98 32.67
CA ASP A 236 -20.44 -14.56 31.35
C ASP A 236 -20.51 -13.03 31.23
N TRP A 237 -21.58 -12.43 31.73
CA TRP A 237 -21.72 -10.97 31.78
C TRP A 237 -20.67 -10.31 32.67
N ASP A 238 -20.33 -10.92 33.82
CA ASP A 238 -19.25 -10.46 34.70
C ASP A 238 -17.88 -10.48 33.99
N LYS A 239 -17.61 -11.53 33.23
CA LYS A 239 -16.39 -11.62 32.41
C LYS A 239 -16.34 -10.54 31.32
N ILE A 240 -17.44 -10.35 30.60
CA ILE A 240 -17.55 -9.31 29.56
C ILE A 240 -17.38 -7.92 30.18
N ALA A 241 -17.98 -7.65 31.33
CA ALA A 241 -17.84 -6.38 32.03
C ALA A 241 -16.39 -6.07 32.40
N ARG A 242 -15.63 -7.07 32.87
CA ARG A 242 -14.19 -6.92 33.16
C ARG A 242 -13.34 -6.70 31.92
N ALA A 243 -13.68 -7.33 30.79
CA ALA A 243 -12.96 -7.18 29.53
C ALA A 243 -13.28 -5.83 28.83
N LYS A 244 -14.36 -5.16 29.19
CA LYS A 244 -14.86 -3.96 28.49
C LYS A 244 -13.81 -2.87 28.34
N GLU A 245 -13.11 -2.51 29.42
CA GLU A 245 -12.10 -1.44 29.38
C GLU A 245 -10.97 -1.79 28.40
N LYS A 246 -10.46 -3.03 28.47
CA LYS A 246 -9.45 -3.51 27.54
C LYS A 246 -9.96 -3.48 26.10
N ILE A 247 -11.19 -3.96 25.84
CA ILE A 247 -11.78 -3.95 24.49
C ILE A 247 -11.90 -2.52 23.95
N THR A 248 -12.32 -1.57 24.76
CA THR A 248 -12.54 -0.18 24.32
C THR A 248 -11.26 0.62 24.18
N SER A 249 -10.12 0.16 24.71
CA SER A 249 -8.81 0.82 24.55
C SER A 249 -8.16 0.55 23.20
N HIS A 250 -8.62 -0.44 22.45
CA HIS A 250 -8.06 -0.81 21.15
C HIS A 250 -8.54 0.11 20.02
N GLN A 251 -7.63 0.44 19.10
CA GLN A 251 -7.92 1.33 17.96
C GLN A 251 -8.16 0.52 16.67
N LEU A 252 -9.10 -0.44 16.71
CA LEU A 252 -9.47 -1.27 15.56
C LEU A 252 -10.71 -0.70 14.85
N ALA A 253 -10.54 -0.21 13.63
CA ALA A 253 -11.64 0.20 12.78
C ALA A 253 -12.06 -0.95 11.85
N ILE A 254 -13.29 -1.42 11.96
CA ILE A 254 -13.84 -2.51 11.15
C ILE A 254 -14.74 -1.94 10.07
N HIS A 255 -14.46 -2.32 8.82
CA HIS A 255 -15.23 -1.97 7.62
C HIS A 255 -15.81 -3.25 7.01
N ASP A 256 -17.11 -3.49 7.21
CA ASP A 256 -17.82 -4.72 6.81
C ASP A 256 -18.68 -4.57 5.54
N LYS A 257 -18.49 -3.49 4.80
CA LYS A 257 -19.21 -3.33 3.53
C LYS A 257 -18.65 -4.32 2.49
N SER A 258 -19.52 -5.19 1.98
CA SER A 258 -19.16 -6.09 0.89
C SER A 258 -18.88 -5.33 -0.41
N GLY A 259 -18.09 -5.94 -1.30
CA GLY A 259 -17.86 -5.39 -2.63
C GLY A 259 -16.98 -4.13 -2.64
N GLN A 260 -16.07 -3.98 -1.69
CA GLN A 260 -15.08 -2.91 -1.71
C GLN A 260 -14.04 -3.17 -2.81
N ASN A 261 -13.65 -2.11 -3.51
CA ASN A 261 -12.50 -2.11 -4.40
C ASN A 261 -11.26 -1.50 -3.70
N LEU A 262 -10.08 -1.61 -4.33
CA LEU A 262 -8.81 -1.10 -3.78
C LEU A 262 -8.85 0.40 -3.44
N MET A 263 -9.57 1.22 -4.22
CA MET A 263 -9.70 2.65 -3.96
C MET A 263 -10.49 2.92 -2.69
N GLN A 264 -11.55 2.18 -2.45
CA GLN A 264 -12.37 2.29 -1.25
C GLN A 264 -11.60 1.83 -0.02
N ILE A 265 -10.84 0.72 -0.12
CA ILE A 265 -9.94 0.24 0.94
C ILE A 265 -8.92 1.33 1.28
N ARG A 266 -8.26 1.92 0.28
CA ARG A 266 -7.32 3.04 0.48
C ARG A 266 -7.97 4.24 1.17
N ALA A 267 -9.14 4.66 0.71
CA ALA A 267 -9.86 5.81 1.27
C ALA A 267 -10.25 5.59 2.73
N LEU A 268 -10.78 4.40 3.05
CA LEU A 268 -11.16 4.02 4.41
C LEU A 268 -9.93 3.91 5.32
N ALA A 269 -8.84 3.29 4.87
CA ALA A 269 -7.59 3.20 5.62
C ALA A 269 -7.01 4.59 5.93
N ASN A 270 -7.05 5.53 4.98
CA ASN A 270 -6.64 6.91 5.20
C ASN A 270 -7.55 7.63 6.22
N SER A 271 -8.86 7.36 6.22
CA SER A 271 -9.79 7.98 7.19
C SER A 271 -9.53 7.50 8.63
N VAL A 272 -9.04 6.28 8.80
CA VAL A 272 -8.69 5.69 10.11
C VAL A 272 -7.40 6.29 10.68
N LYS A 273 -6.53 6.83 9.83
CA LYS A 273 -5.23 7.40 10.22
C LYS A 273 -5.35 8.49 11.32
N GLY A 274 -6.46 9.23 11.38
CA GLY A 274 -6.79 10.18 12.44
C GLY A 274 -5.59 10.99 12.94
N ASN A 275 -5.37 10.98 14.26
CA ASN A 275 -4.25 11.66 14.90
C ASN A 275 -3.01 10.77 15.11
N GLY A 276 -2.93 9.58 14.47
CA GLY A 276 -1.85 8.63 14.68
C GLY A 276 -1.33 7.99 13.39
N LYS A 277 -0.14 7.39 13.45
CA LYS A 277 0.40 6.57 12.36
C LYS A 277 -0.42 5.27 12.28
N LEU A 278 -1.03 4.99 11.11
CA LEU A 278 -1.70 3.71 10.84
C LEU A 278 -0.71 2.56 11.05
N ARG A 279 -1.09 1.54 11.81
CA ARG A 279 -0.20 0.42 12.17
C ARG A 279 -0.30 -0.74 11.20
N ALA A 280 -1.48 -1.00 10.65
CA ALA A 280 -1.69 -2.03 9.64
C ALA A 280 -3.01 -1.85 8.88
N ILE A 281 -3.09 -2.49 7.72
CA ILE A 281 -4.33 -2.74 6.99
C ILE A 281 -4.50 -4.26 6.91
N VAL A 282 -5.66 -4.77 7.32
CA VAL A 282 -6.01 -6.19 7.22
C VAL A 282 -7.21 -6.35 6.29
N VAL A 283 -7.16 -7.32 5.38
CA VAL A 283 -8.23 -7.58 4.41
C VAL A 283 -8.66 -9.04 4.46
N ASP A 284 -9.91 -9.29 4.82
CA ASP A 284 -10.51 -10.62 4.89
C ASP A 284 -11.68 -10.75 3.90
N TYR A 285 -11.51 -11.41 2.75
CA TYR A 285 -10.30 -11.90 2.14
C TYR A 285 -10.16 -11.32 0.72
N LEU A 286 -8.95 -11.33 0.21
CA LEU A 286 -8.57 -10.65 -1.05
C LEU A 286 -9.42 -11.07 -2.28
N GLY A 287 -9.90 -12.31 -2.33
CA GLY A 287 -10.70 -12.82 -3.45
C GLY A 287 -12.12 -12.23 -3.54
N LEU A 288 -12.55 -11.42 -2.56
CA LEU A 288 -13.83 -10.68 -2.57
C LEU A 288 -13.65 -9.18 -2.90
N ILE A 289 -12.42 -8.71 -3.08
CA ILE A 289 -12.18 -7.35 -3.56
C ILE A 289 -12.73 -7.25 -4.98
N GLN A 290 -13.55 -6.22 -5.22
CA GLN A 290 -14.14 -6.01 -6.54
C GLN A 290 -13.14 -5.39 -7.52
N ASP A 291 -13.14 -5.94 -8.75
CA ASP A 291 -12.50 -5.27 -9.89
C ASP A 291 -13.40 -4.14 -10.40
N THR A 292 -12.78 -3.08 -10.88
CA THR A 292 -13.47 -1.95 -11.54
C THR A 292 -13.73 -2.22 -13.02
N GLU A 293 -13.11 -3.25 -13.61
CA GLU A 293 -13.23 -3.62 -15.01
C GLU A 293 -14.08 -4.90 -15.18
N LYS A 294 -15.08 -4.85 -16.05
CA LYS A 294 -15.97 -5.99 -16.33
C LYS A 294 -15.36 -6.93 -17.37
N GLY A 295 -15.55 -8.24 -17.19
CA GLY A 295 -15.25 -9.25 -18.23
C GLY A 295 -13.82 -9.82 -18.21
N ARG A 296 -13.01 -9.49 -17.20
CA ARG A 296 -11.67 -10.04 -17.03
C ARG A 296 -11.67 -11.44 -16.42
N LYS A 297 -10.62 -12.22 -16.70
CA LYS A 297 -10.44 -13.53 -16.09
C LYS A 297 -10.07 -13.39 -14.62
N ARG A 298 -10.55 -14.31 -13.78
CA ARG A 298 -10.36 -14.26 -12.32
C ARG A 298 -8.87 -14.17 -11.91
N TYR A 299 -7.99 -14.89 -12.60
CA TYR A 299 -6.56 -14.86 -12.27
C TYR A 299 -5.91 -13.50 -12.55
N GLU A 300 -6.31 -12.81 -13.65
CA GLU A 300 -5.83 -11.47 -13.98
C GLU A 300 -6.28 -10.47 -12.93
N MET A 301 -7.55 -10.52 -12.53
CA MET A 301 -8.13 -9.70 -11.48
C MET A 301 -7.38 -9.87 -10.14
N ILE A 302 -7.11 -11.10 -9.73
CA ILE A 302 -6.40 -11.40 -8.48
C ILE A 302 -4.96 -10.90 -8.54
N THR A 303 -4.28 -11.01 -9.68
CA THR A 303 -2.93 -10.49 -9.89
C THR A 303 -2.91 -8.97 -9.71
N ASP A 304 -3.83 -8.24 -10.34
CA ASP A 304 -3.89 -6.79 -10.22
C ASP A 304 -4.26 -6.34 -8.80
N ILE A 305 -5.13 -7.08 -8.12
CA ILE A 305 -5.44 -6.85 -6.71
C ILE A 305 -4.19 -7.02 -5.83
N SER A 306 -3.40 -8.07 -6.08
CA SER A 306 -2.17 -8.34 -5.35
C SER A 306 -1.15 -7.21 -5.54
N ILE A 307 -0.90 -6.80 -6.78
CA ILE A 307 -0.04 -5.64 -7.11
C ILE A 307 -0.58 -4.38 -6.43
N GLY A 308 -1.89 -4.15 -6.49
CA GLY A 308 -2.53 -2.99 -5.89
C GLY A 308 -2.42 -2.94 -4.36
N LEU A 309 -2.54 -4.09 -3.68
CA LEU A 309 -2.32 -4.20 -2.23
C LEU A 309 -0.85 -3.97 -1.86
N LYS A 310 0.10 -4.47 -2.68
CA LYS A 310 1.52 -4.19 -2.49
C LYS A 310 1.85 -2.71 -2.64
N ASN A 311 1.28 -2.06 -3.66
CA ASN A 311 1.44 -0.62 -3.87
C ASN A 311 0.78 0.16 -2.72
N LEU A 312 -0.40 -0.26 -2.25
CA LEU A 312 -1.05 0.35 -1.08
C LEU A 312 -0.16 0.31 0.17
N ALA A 313 0.51 -0.82 0.42
CA ALA A 313 1.44 -0.96 1.53
C ALA A 313 2.59 0.06 1.43
N ARG A 314 3.21 0.17 0.24
CA ARG A 314 4.32 1.09 -0.01
C ARG A 314 3.91 2.55 0.09
N ASP A 315 2.80 2.93 -0.54
CA ASP A 315 2.32 4.32 -0.60
C ASP A 315 1.92 4.86 0.78
N LEU A 316 1.37 4.01 1.64
CA LEU A 316 0.97 4.39 3.00
C LEU A 316 2.04 4.13 4.05
N ASP A 317 3.15 3.48 3.68
CA ASP A 317 4.24 3.04 4.57
C ASP A 317 3.69 2.24 5.77
N VAL A 318 2.83 1.25 5.48
CA VAL A 318 2.22 0.35 6.47
C VAL A 318 2.26 -1.10 6.00
N PRO A 319 2.29 -2.09 6.90
CA PRO A 319 2.07 -3.48 6.52
C PRO A 319 0.62 -3.69 6.06
N VAL A 320 0.46 -4.39 4.93
CA VAL A 320 -0.83 -4.90 4.48
C VAL A 320 -0.85 -6.41 4.69
N ILE A 321 -1.84 -6.90 5.43
CA ILE A 321 -2.05 -8.31 5.72
C ILE A 321 -3.32 -8.75 5.02
N ALA A 322 -3.18 -9.52 3.94
CA ALA A 322 -4.32 -9.99 3.16
C ALA A 322 -4.53 -11.49 3.39
N LEU A 323 -5.75 -11.85 3.74
CA LEU A 323 -6.14 -13.24 3.90
C LEU A 323 -6.51 -13.82 2.53
N ALA A 324 -6.08 -15.06 2.27
CA ALA A 324 -6.32 -15.75 1.01
C ALA A 324 -6.93 -17.13 1.25
N GLN A 325 -7.88 -17.49 0.40
CA GLN A 325 -8.44 -18.83 0.42
C GLN A 325 -7.67 -19.73 -0.53
N LEU A 326 -7.21 -20.89 -0.02
CA LEU A 326 -6.50 -21.89 -0.83
C LEU A 326 -7.48 -22.79 -1.58
N ASN A 327 -7.06 -23.25 -2.76
CA ASN A 327 -7.83 -24.16 -3.57
C ASN A 327 -7.88 -25.60 -3.01
N ARG A 328 -8.85 -26.42 -3.48
CA ARG A 328 -9.07 -27.78 -3.00
C ARG A 328 -8.07 -28.82 -3.55
N GLY A 329 -7.10 -28.44 -4.41
CA GLY A 329 -6.16 -29.35 -5.08
C GLY A 329 -5.33 -30.30 -4.19
N PRO A 330 -4.98 -29.95 -2.94
CA PRO A 330 -4.17 -30.80 -2.06
C PRO A 330 -4.86 -32.05 -1.49
N GLU A 331 -6.19 -32.18 -1.57
CA GLU A 331 -6.88 -33.37 -1.05
C GLU A 331 -6.45 -34.69 -1.70
N GLN A 332 -5.78 -34.60 -2.86
CA GLN A 332 -5.27 -35.76 -3.60
C GLN A 332 -3.80 -36.10 -3.27
N ARG A 333 -3.12 -35.27 -2.44
CA ARG A 333 -1.74 -35.53 -2.02
C ARG A 333 -1.70 -36.39 -0.76
N LYS A 334 -0.71 -37.29 -0.66
CA LYS A 334 -0.46 -38.07 0.57
C LYS A 334 -0.19 -37.20 1.79
N ASP A 335 0.36 -36.00 1.61
CA ASP A 335 0.51 -34.97 2.63
C ASP A 335 -0.49 -33.84 2.35
N ALA A 336 -1.52 -33.76 3.20
CA ALA A 336 -2.61 -32.78 3.10
C ALA A 336 -2.20 -31.35 3.54
N ARG A 337 -0.92 -31.11 3.88
CA ARG A 337 -0.43 -29.80 4.28
C ARG A 337 -0.39 -28.82 3.11
N PRO A 338 -0.81 -27.57 3.34
CA PRO A 338 -0.79 -26.56 2.27
C PRO A 338 0.63 -26.17 1.86
N ASP A 339 0.79 -25.86 0.56
CA ASP A 339 2.03 -25.36 -0.01
C ASP A 339 1.78 -24.11 -0.87
N LEU A 340 2.85 -23.37 -1.24
CA LEU A 340 2.78 -22.18 -2.11
C LEU A 340 2.04 -22.45 -3.42
N ALA A 341 2.20 -23.66 -3.96
CA ALA A 341 1.49 -24.10 -5.17
C ALA A 341 -0.05 -24.04 -5.04
N ASP A 342 -0.60 -24.08 -3.82
CA ASP A 342 -2.05 -24.03 -3.59
C ASP A 342 -2.63 -22.59 -3.70
N LEU A 343 -1.73 -21.60 -3.80
CA LEU A 343 -2.05 -20.21 -4.20
C LEU A 343 -2.04 -20.01 -5.73
N ARG A 344 -1.67 -21.02 -6.53
CA ARG A 344 -1.38 -20.90 -7.98
C ARG A 344 -2.53 -20.43 -8.86
N ASP A 345 -3.79 -20.69 -8.52
CA ASP A 345 -4.92 -20.10 -9.27
C ASP A 345 -5.07 -18.59 -9.00
N SER A 346 -4.23 -18.07 -8.15
CA SER A 346 -4.06 -16.66 -7.78
C SER A 346 -2.73 -16.10 -8.28
N GLY A 347 -2.22 -16.62 -9.38
CA GLY A 347 -0.98 -16.39 -10.17
C GLY A 347 0.06 -15.36 -9.69
N GLY A 348 -0.35 -14.14 -9.38
CA GLY A 348 0.53 -13.05 -8.96
C GLY A 348 0.78 -12.96 -7.45
N ILE A 349 -0.12 -13.48 -6.60
CA ILE A 349 -0.04 -13.31 -5.14
C ILE A 349 1.29 -13.80 -4.57
N GLU A 350 1.75 -14.98 -5.02
CA GLU A 350 3.02 -15.53 -4.56
C GLU A 350 4.20 -14.63 -4.95
N GLN A 351 4.15 -14.04 -6.15
CA GLN A 351 5.25 -13.19 -6.64
C GLN A 351 5.29 -11.85 -5.90
N ASP A 352 4.14 -11.22 -5.66
CA ASP A 352 4.03 -9.88 -5.10
C ASP A 352 4.21 -9.85 -3.58
N ALA A 353 3.81 -10.92 -2.88
CA ALA A 353 3.92 -11.02 -1.44
C ALA A 353 5.38 -10.98 -0.95
N ASP A 354 5.65 -10.24 0.11
CA ASP A 354 6.93 -10.26 0.81
C ASP A 354 7.05 -11.47 1.73
N ALA A 355 5.94 -11.86 2.36
CA ALA A 355 5.87 -13.10 3.11
C ALA A 355 4.52 -13.82 2.89
N VAL A 356 4.56 -15.14 2.94
CA VAL A 356 3.38 -16.00 2.85
C VAL A 356 3.37 -16.95 4.04
N ILE A 357 2.28 -16.91 4.79
CA ILE A 357 2.01 -17.77 5.94
C ILE A 357 0.87 -18.70 5.57
N LEU A 358 1.11 -19.99 5.59
CA LEU A 358 0.11 -21.01 5.30
C LEU A 358 -0.40 -21.62 6.61
N LEU A 359 -1.72 -21.64 6.78
CA LEU A 359 -2.35 -22.20 7.97
C LEU A 359 -2.84 -23.61 7.71
N HIS A 360 -2.51 -24.50 8.62
CA HIS A 360 -3.01 -25.87 8.66
C HIS A 360 -3.44 -26.21 10.07
N ARG A 361 -4.45 -27.08 10.21
CA ARG A 361 -4.94 -27.52 11.52
C ARG A 361 -4.78 -29.01 11.65
N GLU A 362 -4.08 -29.43 12.69
CA GLU A 362 -3.90 -30.83 13.05
C GLU A 362 -4.75 -31.17 14.26
N SER A 363 -5.50 -32.27 14.19
CA SER A 363 -6.25 -32.78 15.35
C SER A 363 -5.28 -33.45 16.31
N ILE A 364 -5.42 -33.17 17.61
CA ILE A 364 -4.57 -33.79 18.66
C ILE A 364 -5.11 -35.14 19.10
N ALA A 365 -6.38 -35.48 18.81
CA ALA A 365 -7.07 -36.54 19.52
C ALA A 365 -7.59 -37.68 18.66
N GLU A 366 -7.39 -38.89 19.13
CA GLU A 366 -8.17 -40.08 18.77
C GLU A 366 -9.56 -40.12 19.46
N ASP A 367 -9.82 -39.25 20.46
CA ASP A 367 -11.07 -39.23 21.25
C ASP A 367 -12.08 -38.21 20.70
N GLN A 368 -13.33 -38.64 20.52
CA GLN A 368 -14.43 -37.87 19.89
C GLN A 368 -14.84 -36.58 20.64
N PHE A 369 -14.35 -36.34 21.85
CA PHE A 369 -14.67 -35.16 22.66
C PHE A 369 -13.57 -34.09 22.67
N GLU A 370 -12.38 -34.33 22.10
CA GLU A 370 -11.25 -33.38 22.09
C GLU A 370 -11.08 -32.59 20.76
N TRP A 371 -12.09 -32.64 19.86
CA TRP A 371 -12.10 -31.84 18.64
C TRP A 371 -11.95 -30.33 18.91
N GLN A 372 -12.14 -29.88 20.14
CA GLN A 372 -11.95 -28.47 20.54
C GLN A 372 -10.48 -28.10 20.74
N LYS A 373 -9.59 -29.08 20.88
CA LYS A 373 -8.15 -28.88 21.03
C LYS A 373 -7.45 -29.37 19.76
N SER A 374 -6.99 -28.44 18.94
CA SER A 374 -6.21 -28.74 17.75
C SER A 374 -5.02 -27.79 17.67
N TRP A 375 -3.95 -28.26 17.04
CA TRP A 375 -2.82 -27.39 16.73
C TRP A 375 -3.10 -26.61 15.45
N MET A 376 -2.87 -25.30 15.53
CA MET A 376 -2.75 -24.43 14.37
C MET A 376 -1.28 -24.39 13.97
N ILE A 377 -0.94 -25.01 12.86
CA ILE A 377 0.40 -24.92 12.28
C ILE A 377 0.42 -23.69 11.37
N MET A 378 1.32 -22.76 11.64
CA MET A 378 1.60 -21.60 10.79
C MET A 378 2.95 -21.79 10.12
N LYS A 379 2.93 -22.13 8.83
CA LYS A 379 4.13 -22.29 8.00
C LYS A 379 4.45 -20.99 7.29
N VAL A 380 5.58 -20.38 7.63
CA VAL A 380 6.14 -19.27 6.84
C VAL A 380 6.82 -19.89 5.62
N ALA A 381 6.05 -19.98 4.53
CA ALA A 381 6.46 -20.64 3.30
C ALA A 381 7.27 -19.73 2.35
N LYS A 382 7.12 -18.43 2.49
CA LYS A 382 7.90 -17.39 1.82
C LYS A 382 8.19 -16.26 2.79
N ASN A 383 9.42 -15.75 2.78
CA ASN A 383 9.79 -14.53 3.49
C ASN A 383 11.01 -13.89 2.80
N ARG A 384 10.82 -12.76 2.15
CA ARG A 384 11.89 -12.05 1.43
C ARG A 384 12.95 -11.45 2.35
N GLN A 385 12.61 -11.23 3.62
CA GLN A 385 13.45 -10.43 4.53
C GLN A 385 13.70 -11.12 5.87
N GLY A 386 13.45 -12.43 5.95
CA GLY A 386 13.62 -13.22 7.17
C GLY A 386 13.74 -14.71 6.89
N GLY A 387 13.61 -15.51 7.95
CA GLY A 387 13.66 -16.96 7.87
C GLY A 387 12.39 -17.60 7.33
N LEU A 388 12.50 -18.86 6.96
CA LEU A 388 11.38 -19.77 6.76
C LEU A 388 11.26 -20.67 7.99
N GLY A 389 10.07 -21.15 8.29
CA GLY A 389 9.86 -22.03 9.43
C GLY A 389 8.40 -22.37 9.68
N GLU A 390 8.16 -23.16 10.67
CA GLU A 390 6.82 -23.54 11.11
C GLU A 390 6.70 -23.32 12.60
N VAL A 391 5.54 -22.82 13.05
CA VAL A 391 5.20 -22.70 14.46
C VAL A 391 3.89 -23.46 14.73
N GLY A 392 3.86 -24.21 15.82
CA GLY A 392 2.68 -24.91 16.30
C GLY A 392 2.05 -24.15 17.47
N LEU A 393 0.80 -23.74 17.31
CA LEU A 393 0.05 -22.96 18.27
C LEU A 393 -1.23 -23.70 18.65
N LYS A 394 -1.72 -23.50 19.86
CA LYS A 394 -2.97 -24.12 20.32
C LYS A 394 -4.17 -23.36 19.78
N PHE A 395 -5.04 -24.05 19.04
CA PHE A 395 -6.27 -23.48 18.52
C PHE A 395 -7.44 -23.67 19.50
N GLU A 396 -7.95 -22.58 20.01
CA GLU A 396 -9.11 -22.54 20.90
C GLU A 396 -10.33 -21.94 20.19
N GLY A 397 -10.88 -22.68 19.21
CA GLY A 397 -11.96 -22.22 18.36
C GLY A 397 -13.23 -21.81 19.12
N HIS A 398 -13.49 -22.44 20.26
CA HIS A 398 -14.61 -22.11 21.13
C HIS A 398 -14.48 -20.74 21.83
N LEU A 399 -13.27 -20.19 21.88
CA LEU A 399 -12.95 -18.85 22.36
C LEU A 399 -12.47 -17.93 21.23
N SER A 400 -12.59 -18.36 19.98
CA SER A 400 -12.17 -17.61 18.80
C SER A 400 -10.73 -17.09 18.85
N ARG A 401 -9.79 -17.90 19.38
CA ARG A 401 -8.38 -17.52 19.55
C ARG A 401 -7.38 -18.64 19.24
N VAL A 402 -6.16 -18.22 19.01
CA VAL A 402 -4.96 -19.05 18.89
C VAL A 402 -3.96 -18.56 19.93
N VAL A 403 -3.37 -19.45 20.70
CA VAL A 403 -2.43 -19.10 21.77
C VAL A 403 -1.13 -19.89 21.64
N GLU A 404 -0.05 -19.37 22.24
CA GLU A 404 1.19 -20.15 22.38
C GLU A 404 0.92 -21.46 23.12
N GLY A 405 1.60 -22.53 22.71
CA GLY A 405 1.43 -23.88 23.26
C GLY A 405 2.15 -24.09 24.58
#